data_e56b8d72cf0dee00e7ea885c3b1a50d4
#
_entry.id   e56b8d72cf0dee00e7ea885c3b1a50d4
#
_cell.length_a   1.000
_cell.length_b   1.000
_cell.length_c   1.000
_cell.angle_alpha   90.00
_cell.angle_beta   90.00
_cell.angle_gamma   90.00
#
_symmetry.space_group_name_H-M   'P 1'
#
loop_
_entity.id
_entity.type
_entity.pdbx_description
1 polymer ?
#
loop_
_entity_poly.entity_id
_entity_poly.type
_entity_poly.pdbx_seq_one_letter_code
_entity_poly.pdbx_strand_id
1 'polypeptide(L)'
;MERRAFLTAVAGASAVELAGCLGSGQSIEYDIGMSANAFMPEQFEISVGDTVTWANTGSRNHSVTAYASAVPEEATYFASGGFDSEKAARNAWFGRGEGVISSNETYEHTFSVPGRYDYFCIPHEPTGMVGAIVVEE
;
A
#
# COMPACT_ATOMS: atom_id res chain seq x y z
N MET A 1 36.34 12.49 23.66
CA MET A 1 36.16 12.28 23.25
C MET A 1 36.10 11.45 22.79
N GLU A 2 36.33 11.15 22.76
CA GLU A 2 36.22 10.46 22.22
C GLU A 2 35.56 10.33 21.30
N ARG A 3 35.14 10.97 21.04
CA ARG A 3 34.34 11.06 20.09
C ARG A 3 34.93 11.06 18.80
N ARG A 4 35.96 11.55 18.57
CA ARG A 4 36.53 11.64 17.36
C ARG A 4 36.89 10.39 16.80
N ALA A 5 37.32 9.51 17.48
CA ALA A 5 37.67 8.28 16.96
C ALA A 5 36.50 7.56 16.44
N PHE A 6 35.44 7.68 17.17
CA PHE A 6 34.34 7.10 16.77
C PHE A 6 33.72 7.56 15.51
N LEU A 7 33.99 8.75 15.19
CA LEU A 7 33.52 9.30 13.99
C LEU A 7 34.11 8.62 12.81
N THR A 8 35.35 8.30 12.85
CA THR A 8 35.96 7.70 11.73
C THR A 8 35.36 6.35 11.47
N ALA A 9 35.08 5.62 12.46
CA ALA A 9 34.48 4.33 12.28
C ALA A 9 33.18 4.45 11.58
N VAL A 10 32.49 5.48 11.93
CA VAL A 10 31.22 5.70 11.36
C VAL A 10 31.30 5.94 9.88
N ALA A 11 32.31 6.60 9.45
CA ALA A 11 32.48 6.86 8.05
C ALA A 11 32.57 5.56 7.29
N GLY A 12 33.26 4.62 7.83
CA GLY A 12 33.37 3.36 7.14
C GLY A 12 32.03 2.66 7.02
N ALA A 13 31.27 2.75 8.06
CA ALA A 13 29.97 2.12 8.02
C ALA A 13 29.09 2.74 6.97
N SER A 14 29.20 4.03 6.80
CA SER A 14 28.41 4.69 5.80
C SER A 14 28.67 4.14 4.42
N ALA A 15 29.87 3.86 4.13
CA ALA A 15 30.20 3.36 2.82
C ALA A 15 29.50 2.04 2.55
N VAL A 16 29.44 1.23 3.55
CA VAL A 16 28.81 -0.06 3.39
C VAL A 16 27.33 0.11 3.10
N GLU A 17 26.72 1.03 3.79
CA GLU A 17 25.34 1.26 3.56
C GLU A 17 25.06 1.71 2.16
N LEU A 18 25.91 2.53 1.66
CA LEU A 18 25.72 3.03 0.32
C LEU A 18 25.71 1.88 -0.68
N ALA A 19 26.60 0.97 -0.51
CA ALA A 19 26.64 -0.18 -1.41
C ALA A 19 25.33 -0.95 -1.33
N GLY A 20 24.84 -1.11 -0.15
CA GLY A 20 23.60 -1.82 0.02
C GLY A 20 22.47 -1.10 -0.66
N CYS A 21 22.48 0.18 -0.56
CA CYS A 21 21.45 0.97 -1.18
C CYS A 21 21.42 0.77 -2.67
N LEU A 22 22.57 0.75 -3.28
CA LEU A 22 22.63 0.55 -4.70
C LEU A 22 22.12 -0.81 -5.09
N GLY A 23 22.49 -1.81 -4.35
CA GLY A 23 22.08 -3.16 -4.68
C GLY A 23 20.61 -3.36 -4.51
N SER A 24 20.01 -2.63 -3.61
CA SER A 24 18.59 -2.83 -3.34
C SER A 24 17.76 -1.67 -3.85
N GLY A 25 18.23 -0.98 -4.85
CA GLY A 25 17.51 0.16 -5.37
C GLY A 25 16.12 -0.20 -5.85
N GLN A 26 15.88 -1.45 -6.18
CA GLN A 26 14.59 -1.85 -6.62
C GLN A 26 13.69 -2.30 -5.50
N SER A 27 14.19 -2.43 -4.29
CA SER A 27 13.36 -2.86 -3.18
C SER A 27 12.35 -1.81 -2.80
N ILE A 28 11.15 -2.23 -2.55
CA ILE A 28 10.08 -1.36 -2.12
C ILE A 28 9.57 -1.89 -0.81
N GLU A 29 9.46 -1.02 0.19
CA GLU A 29 8.91 -1.44 1.47
C GLU A 29 7.41 -1.33 1.42
N TYR A 30 6.72 -2.37 1.82
CA TYR A 30 5.29 -2.38 1.77
C TYR A 30 4.72 -3.36 2.78
N ASP A 31 3.44 -3.22 3.06
CA ASP A 31 2.74 -4.12 3.97
C ASP A 31 1.99 -5.19 3.19
N ILE A 32 1.41 -4.82 2.07
CA ILE A 32 0.60 -5.73 1.28
C ILE A 32 1.09 -5.71 -0.16
N GLY A 33 1.42 -6.88 -0.68
CA GLY A 33 1.85 -7.00 -2.06
C GLY A 33 0.68 -7.36 -2.96
N MET A 34 0.73 -6.87 -4.20
CA MET A 34 -0.28 -7.23 -5.19
C MET A 34 0.39 -8.09 -6.25
N SER A 35 0.07 -9.37 -6.22
CA SER A 35 0.61 -10.31 -7.19
C SER A 35 -0.27 -10.29 -8.43
N ALA A 36 -0.24 -11.35 -9.23
CA ALA A 36 -1.00 -11.36 -10.48
C ALA A 36 -2.49 -11.09 -10.25
N ASN A 37 -3.07 -11.69 -9.20
CA ASN A 37 -4.49 -11.51 -8.95
C ASN A 37 -4.85 -11.67 -7.47
N ALA A 38 -3.94 -11.29 -6.57
CA ALA A 38 -4.19 -11.45 -5.14
C ALA A 38 -3.50 -10.38 -4.33
N PHE A 39 -4.11 -10.01 -3.21
CA PHE A 39 -3.48 -9.19 -2.20
C PHE A 39 -2.84 -10.14 -1.18
N MET A 40 -1.59 -9.88 -0.81
CA MET A 40 -0.86 -10.76 0.07
C MET A 40 -0.18 -9.98 1.18
N PRO A 41 -0.63 -10.12 2.41
CA PRO A 41 -1.69 -11.03 2.86
C PRO A 41 -3.07 -10.49 2.49
N GLU A 42 -4.04 -11.40 2.46
CA GLU A 42 -5.39 -11.00 2.12
C GLU A 42 -6.03 -10.21 3.24
N GLN A 43 -5.76 -10.56 4.48
CA GLN A 43 -6.25 -9.82 5.64
C GLN A 43 -5.05 -9.30 6.43
N PHE A 44 -5.08 -8.03 6.79
CA PHE A 44 -3.96 -7.39 7.47
C PHE A 44 -4.47 -6.59 8.65
N GLU A 45 -3.87 -6.78 9.82
CA GLU A 45 -4.31 -6.13 11.05
C GLU A 45 -3.36 -5.02 11.44
N ILE A 46 -3.93 -3.89 11.81
CA ILE A 46 -3.15 -2.71 12.20
C ILE A 46 -3.82 -2.04 13.38
N SER A 47 -3.19 -1.02 13.90
CA SER A 47 -3.74 -0.20 14.99
C SER A 47 -4.16 1.16 14.43
N VAL A 48 -5.06 1.80 15.14
CA VAL A 48 -5.51 3.14 14.78
C VAL A 48 -4.30 4.05 14.59
N GLY A 49 -4.28 4.78 13.51
CA GLY A 49 -3.20 5.69 13.19
C GLY A 49 -2.13 5.11 12.30
N ASP A 50 -2.17 3.82 12.05
CA ASP A 50 -1.16 3.20 11.20
C ASP A 50 -1.46 3.48 9.72
N THR A 51 -0.37 3.51 8.95
CA THR A 51 -0.46 3.68 7.51
C THR A 51 -0.16 2.34 6.84
N VAL A 52 -1.01 1.93 5.92
CA VAL A 52 -0.79 0.71 5.15
C VAL A 52 -0.26 1.10 3.79
N THR A 53 0.78 0.40 3.34
CA THR A 53 1.36 0.61 2.03
C THR A 53 1.13 -0.65 1.20
N TRP A 54 0.49 -0.47 0.05
CA TRP A 54 0.31 -1.54 -0.93
C TRP A 54 1.34 -1.34 -2.04
N ALA A 55 1.93 -2.41 -2.52
CA ALA A 55 2.89 -2.33 -3.62
C ALA A 55 2.52 -3.34 -4.70
N ASN A 56 2.56 -2.91 -5.94
CA ASN A 56 2.32 -3.82 -7.05
C ASN A 56 3.62 -4.56 -7.34
N THR A 57 3.70 -5.81 -6.90
CA THR A 57 4.89 -6.62 -7.07
C THR A 57 4.81 -7.51 -8.31
N GLY A 58 3.71 -7.42 -9.06
CA GLY A 58 3.54 -8.21 -10.26
C GLY A 58 3.67 -7.39 -11.51
N SER A 59 3.23 -7.95 -12.63
CA SER A 59 3.34 -7.28 -13.91
C SER A 59 2.02 -6.73 -14.42
N ARG A 60 0.92 -7.00 -13.74
CA ARG A 60 -0.38 -6.50 -14.17
C ARG A 60 -0.72 -5.23 -13.42
N ASN A 61 -1.57 -4.43 -14.00
CA ASN A 61 -2.03 -3.22 -13.34
C ASN A 61 -3.11 -3.57 -12.33
N HIS A 62 -3.11 -2.86 -11.21
CA HIS A 62 -4.06 -3.12 -10.13
C HIS A 62 -4.64 -1.82 -9.61
N SER A 63 -5.64 -1.93 -8.76
CA SER A 63 -6.15 -0.80 -7.98
C SER A 63 -6.37 -1.27 -6.56
N VAL A 64 -6.49 -0.32 -5.64
CA VAL A 64 -6.97 -0.57 -4.29
C VAL A 64 -8.22 0.28 -4.17
N THR A 65 -9.37 -0.34 -3.96
CA THR A 65 -10.63 0.36 -3.97
C THR A 65 -11.51 -0.18 -2.85
N ALA A 66 -11.87 0.65 -1.90
CA ALA A 66 -12.69 0.20 -0.78
C ALA A 66 -14.11 -0.09 -1.24
N TYR A 67 -14.74 -1.09 -0.63
CA TYR A 67 -16.18 -1.28 -0.80
C TYR A 67 -16.86 -0.24 0.09
N ALA A 68 -17.67 0.61 -0.50
CA ALA A 68 -18.31 1.69 0.24
C ALA A 68 -19.11 1.17 1.42
N SER A 69 -19.78 0.04 1.24
CA SER A 69 -20.62 -0.51 2.28
C SER A 69 -19.82 -1.10 3.44
N ALA A 70 -18.53 -1.30 3.25
CA ALA A 70 -17.67 -1.88 4.28
C ALA A 70 -16.81 -0.84 4.98
N VAL A 71 -16.89 0.42 4.59
CA VAL A 71 -16.15 1.48 5.27
C VAL A 71 -16.98 1.96 6.44
N PRO A 72 -16.41 1.98 7.66
CA PRO A 72 -17.15 2.49 8.82
C PRO A 72 -17.65 3.89 8.57
N GLU A 73 -18.81 4.20 9.12
CA GLU A 73 -19.49 5.45 8.83
C GLU A 73 -18.64 6.68 9.11
N GLU A 74 -17.87 6.65 10.19
CA GLU A 74 -17.07 7.80 10.56
C GLU A 74 -15.77 7.90 9.79
N ALA A 75 -15.44 6.88 9.01
CA ALA A 75 -14.14 6.80 8.37
C ALA A 75 -14.18 7.42 6.98
N THR A 76 -13.00 7.81 6.52
CA THR A 76 -12.87 8.36 5.19
C THR A 76 -12.82 7.23 4.17
N TYR A 77 -13.54 7.37 3.08
CA TYR A 77 -13.45 6.43 1.97
C TYR A 77 -12.06 6.48 1.37
N PHE A 78 -11.56 5.36 0.87
CA PHE A 78 -10.26 5.35 0.23
C PHE A 78 -10.25 4.53 -1.05
N ALA A 79 -9.46 5.00 -2.00
CA ALA A 79 -9.24 4.30 -3.25
C ALA A 79 -7.99 4.88 -3.91
N SER A 80 -7.24 4.04 -4.60
CA SER A 80 -6.11 4.54 -5.36
C SER A 80 -6.63 5.52 -6.40
N GLY A 81 -5.93 6.61 -6.58
CA GLY A 81 -6.39 7.72 -7.42
C GLY A 81 -7.09 8.81 -6.65
N GLY A 82 -7.41 8.59 -5.36
CA GLY A 82 -7.96 9.63 -4.51
C GLY A 82 -9.43 9.93 -4.69
N PHE A 83 -10.22 8.94 -5.11
CA PHE A 83 -11.64 9.15 -5.32
C PHE A 83 -12.41 9.13 -4.01
N ASP A 84 -13.55 9.81 -3.99
CA ASP A 84 -14.35 9.95 -2.78
C ASP A 84 -15.41 8.88 -2.63
N SER A 85 -15.62 8.06 -3.64
CA SER A 85 -16.64 7.02 -3.57
C SER A 85 -16.28 5.85 -4.44
N GLU A 86 -16.87 4.72 -4.14
CA GLU A 86 -16.64 3.52 -4.92
C GLU A 86 -17.12 3.71 -6.35
N LYS A 87 -18.26 4.38 -6.51
CA LYS A 87 -18.79 4.63 -7.84
C LYS A 87 -17.85 5.48 -8.66
N ALA A 88 -17.29 6.53 -8.06
CA ALA A 88 -16.38 7.40 -8.77
C ALA A 88 -15.11 6.64 -9.16
N ALA A 89 -14.62 5.79 -8.27
CA ALA A 89 -13.42 5.02 -8.57
C ALA A 89 -13.64 4.04 -9.71
N ARG A 90 -14.77 3.33 -9.68
CA ARG A 90 -15.08 2.39 -10.76
C ARG A 90 -15.26 3.09 -12.10
N ASN A 91 -15.99 4.22 -12.09
CA ASN A 91 -16.21 4.95 -13.33
C ASN A 91 -14.91 5.49 -13.91
N ALA A 92 -14.03 5.98 -13.05
CA ALA A 92 -12.76 6.53 -13.51
C ALA A 92 -11.86 5.44 -14.10
N TRP A 93 -11.87 4.26 -13.49
CA TRP A 93 -11.07 3.17 -14.01
C TRP A 93 -11.52 2.78 -15.42
N PHE A 94 -12.83 2.52 -15.58
CA PHE A 94 -13.33 2.06 -16.86
C PHE A 94 -13.41 3.17 -17.89
N GLY A 95 -13.55 4.42 -17.46
CA GLY A 95 -13.65 5.53 -18.39
C GLY A 95 -12.31 6.05 -18.87
N ARG A 96 -11.34 6.19 -17.95
CA ARG A 96 -10.07 6.82 -18.30
C ARG A 96 -8.85 6.09 -17.76
N GLY A 97 -9.01 4.94 -17.17
CA GLY A 97 -7.88 4.19 -16.64
C GLY A 97 -7.23 4.88 -15.44
N GLU A 98 -8.01 5.57 -14.63
CA GLU A 98 -7.47 6.28 -13.49
C GLU A 98 -7.51 5.40 -12.26
N GLY A 99 -6.57 5.64 -11.33
CA GLY A 99 -6.48 4.84 -10.12
C GLY A 99 -5.54 3.66 -10.26
N VAL A 100 -4.82 3.59 -11.37
CA VAL A 100 -3.93 2.47 -11.66
C VAL A 100 -2.70 2.50 -10.78
N ILE A 101 -2.34 1.33 -10.24
CA ILE A 101 -1.08 1.11 -9.56
C ILE A 101 -0.30 0.17 -10.46
N SER A 102 0.68 0.74 -11.17
CA SER A 102 1.46 -0.03 -12.12
C SER A 102 2.55 -0.82 -11.42
N SER A 103 3.23 -1.67 -12.17
CA SER A 103 4.30 -2.49 -11.62
C SER A 103 5.31 -1.61 -10.88
N ASN A 104 5.65 -2.02 -9.66
CA ASN A 104 6.60 -1.32 -8.79
C ASN A 104 6.10 0.01 -8.23
N GLU A 105 4.82 0.30 -8.39
CA GLU A 105 4.23 1.48 -7.78
C GLU A 105 3.54 1.12 -6.48
N THR A 106 3.31 2.12 -5.64
CA THR A 106 2.70 1.91 -4.34
C THR A 106 1.51 2.85 -4.14
N TYR A 107 0.68 2.50 -3.17
CA TYR A 107 -0.44 3.32 -2.73
C TYR A 107 -0.48 3.22 -1.21
N GLU A 108 -0.76 4.33 -0.53
CA GLU A 108 -0.79 4.36 0.93
C GLU A 108 -2.08 4.97 1.44
N HIS A 109 -2.51 4.52 2.60
CA HIS A 109 -3.65 5.12 3.28
C HIS A 109 -3.47 4.96 4.78
N THR A 110 -3.80 6.00 5.53
CA THR A 110 -3.71 5.99 6.99
C THR A 110 -5.10 5.80 7.56
N PHE A 111 -5.24 4.86 8.48
CA PHE A 111 -6.53 4.48 9.03
C PHE A 111 -6.67 5.05 10.44
N SER A 112 -7.64 5.93 10.63
CA SER A 112 -7.84 6.62 11.90
C SER A 112 -9.04 6.12 12.69
N VAL A 113 -9.86 5.28 12.11
CA VAL A 113 -11.08 4.80 12.74
C VAL A 113 -11.03 3.29 12.83
N PRO A 114 -11.28 2.68 13.99
CA PRO A 114 -11.24 1.22 14.10
C PRO A 114 -12.37 0.60 13.33
N GLY A 115 -12.16 -0.63 12.89
CA GLY A 115 -13.18 -1.37 12.16
C GLY A 115 -12.55 -2.23 11.09
N ARG A 116 -13.40 -2.89 10.33
CA ARG A 116 -12.97 -3.73 9.22
C ARG A 116 -13.30 -3.03 7.92
N TYR A 117 -12.32 -2.99 7.03
CA TYR A 117 -12.45 -2.32 5.74
C TYR A 117 -12.18 -3.34 4.64
N ASP A 118 -13.22 -3.77 3.95
CA ASP A 118 -13.04 -4.68 2.82
C ASP A 118 -12.74 -3.84 1.57
N TYR A 119 -11.87 -4.34 0.71
CA TYR A 119 -11.50 -3.63 -0.50
C TYR A 119 -11.22 -4.64 -1.62
N PHE A 120 -11.02 -4.15 -2.82
CA PHE A 120 -10.86 -5.00 -3.98
C PHE A 120 -10.01 -4.30 -5.05
N CYS A 121 -9.61 -5.08 -6.04
CA CYS A 121 -8.92 -4.57 -7.21
C CYS A 121 -9.93 -4.57 -8.34
N ILE A 122 -10.18 -3.40 -8.93
CA ILE A 122 -11.24 -3.27 -9.92
C ILE A 122 -11.11 -4.26 -11.08
N PRO A 123 -9.97 -4.32 -11.78
CA PRO A 123 -9.91 -5.22 -12.94
C PRO A 123 -9.92 -6.69 -12.58
N HIS A 124 -9.61 -7.04 -11.35
CA HIS A 124 -9.51 -8.45 -10.96
C HIS A 124 -10.55 -8.88 -9.94
N GLU A 125 -11.50 -8.00 -9.65
CA GLU A 125 -12.58 -8.34 -8.72
C GLU A 125 -13.32 -9.61 -9.16
N PRO A 126 -13.64 -9.76 -10.44
CA PRO A 126 -14.39 -10.96 -10.85
C PRO A 126 -13.66 -12.27 -10.57
N THR A 127 -12.34 -12.24 -10.44
CA THR A 127 -11.58 -13.45 -10.14
C THR A 127 -11.25 -13.55 -8.66
N GLY A 128 -11.81 -12.67 -7.83
CA GLY A 128 -11.67 -12.78 -6.39
C GLY A 128 -10.54 -11.99 -5.76
N MET A 129 -10.02 -10.99 -6.45
CA MET A 129 -8.93 -10.20 -5.86
C MET A 129 -9.51 -9.19 -4.89
N VAL A 130 -9.65 -9.63 -3.65
CA VAL A 130 -10.21 -8.83 -2.57
C VAL A 130 -9.32 -8.94 -1.35
N GLY A 131 -9.47 -8.00 -0.43
CA GLY A 131 -8.70 -8.02 0.80
C GLY A 131 -9.45 -7.30 1.91
N ALA A 132 -8.87 -7.27 3.09
CA ALA A 132 -9.46 -6.60 4.23
C ALA A 132 -8.38 -6.05 5.15
N ILE A 133 -8.64 -4.84 5.65
CA ILE A 133 -7.80 -4.26 6.69
C ILE A 133 -8.63 -4.24 7.98
N VAL A 134 -8.06 -4.76 9.05
CA VAL A 134 -8.72 -4.74 10.36
C VAL A 134 -7.95 -3.76 11.24
N VAL A 135 -8.62 -2.70 11.66
CA VAL A 135 -8.00 -1.63 12.44
C VAL A 135 -8.47 -1.77 13.87
N GLU A 136 -7.54 -1.95 14.80
CA GLU A 136 -7.83 -2.14 16.20
C GLU A 136 -7.41 -0.93 17.00
N GLU A 137 -8.09 -0.70 18.11
CA GLU A 137 -7.78 0.45 18.96
C GLU A 137 -6.50 0.30 19.72
#